data_d267ef1e784e52b5a021707897a15da5
#
_entry.id   d267ef1e784e52b5a021707897a15da5
#
_cell.length_a   1.000
_cell.length_b   1.000
_cell.length_c   1.000
_cell.angle_alpha   90.00
_cell.angle_beta   90.00
_cell.angle_gamma   90.00
#
_symmetry.space_group_name_H-M   'P 1'
#
loop_
_entity.id
_entity.type
_entity.pdbx_description
1 polymer ?
#
loop_
_entity_poly.entity_id
_entity_poly.type
_entity_poly.pdbx_seq_one_letter_code
_entity_poly.pdbx_strand_id
1 'polypeptide(L)'
;MVFTASLAAATILLLIGSGSLLAGAQDSGKSFRRLTSDLSGSVPARDGETLQLAMDLGNIVIHTQDTGKVAYRVHLETDAPPKDAKSLLSRFHMQESQARDEIHLRGLAGTERAGGGLWVTIELNVPQNMNLDVTTGGGNIQVDDVHGHVNLTTAGGNLTTGNITGPAHLHTDGGHISVKNVGGELVAETGGGHITAGDVGGSAYLHTNGGHIRVTSVAGTARLETGGGNVTVERAGAELVADTEGGQIDVGEAQGLVRAKTGGGGIRVVHLNGPTNLQTGNGSIYLTRVDSSVKAWTEAGGITAWIVRPVSARSTCDLQSKDGDIVVYMPPEMQATIDAEIQLGERHQLIVDPALPMKVSYGEPVNGAQTVRAEGALNGGGEVFHLRTVAGNIRLIASDSAKQMQMYRQQMEQLEQKLQMQFMQFDQPQPVERARQPK
;
A
#
# COMPACT_ATOMS: atom_id res chain seq x y z
N MET A 1 -43.47 -3.61 24.70
CA MET A 1 -42.16 -3.97 25.21
C MET A 1 -41.42 -2.68 25.56
N VAL A 2 -41.23 -2.45 26.84
CA VAL A 2 -40.75 -1.16 27.39
C VAL A 2 -39.21 -1.14 27.22
N PHE A 3 -38.70 -0.17 26.48
CA PHE A 3 -37.26 0.11 26.40
C PHE A 3 -36.85 0.82 27.69
N THR A 4 -36.09 0.17 28.53
CA THR A 4 -35.38 0.83 29.64
C THR A 4 -34.04 1.32 29.12
N ALA A 5 -33.95 2.60 28.79
CA ALA A 5 -32.66 3.26 28.56
C ALA A 5 -32.00 3.44 29.95
N SER A 6 -30.91 2.70 30.18
CA SER A 6 -30.08 2.91 31.38
C SER A 6 -29.19 4.11 31.12
N LEU A 7 -29.51 5.24 31.73
CA LEU A 7 -28.69 6.44 31.72
C LEU A 7 -27.53 6.23 32.71
N ALA A 8 -26.35 5.82 32.21
CA ALA A 8 -25.16 5.81 33.05
C ALA A 8 -24.66 7.25 33.20
N ALA A 9 -24.64 7.75 34.42
CA ALA A 9 -24.17 9.10 34.71
C ALA A 9 -22.64 9.18 34.57
N ALA A 10 -22.14 9.90 33.57
CA ALA A 10 -20.73 10.21 33.46
C ALA A 10 -20.31 11.14 34.61
N THR A 11 -19.37 10.70 35.43
CA THR A 11 -18.84 11.49 36.55
C THR A 11 -17.75 12.44 36.01
N ILE A 12 -18.01 13.74 35.98
CA ILE A 12 -17.05 14.77 35.60
C ILE A 12 -16.12 15.05 36.78
N LEU A 13 -14.88 14.59 36.71
CA LEU A 13 -13.86 14.93 37.72
C LEU A 13 -13.04 16.12 37.24
N LEU A 14 -13.33 17.32 37.77
CA LEU A 14 -12.59 18.54 37.48
C LEU A 14 -11.38 18.61 38.42
N LEU A 15 -10.19 18.21 37.94
CA LEU A 15 -8.93 18.35 38.67
C LEU A 15 -8.32 19.73 38.40
N ILE A 16 -8.52 20.66 39.34
CA ILE A 16 -7.79 21.95 39.34
C ILE A 16 -6.45 21.74 40.06
N GLY A 17 -5.40 21.51 39.29
CA GLY A 17 -4.04 21.39 39.81
C GLY A 17 -3.52 22.72 40.37
N SER A 18 -3.37 22.81 41.69
CA SER A 18 -2.68 23.92 42.37
C SER A 18 -1.17 23.72 42.25
N GLY A 19 -0.53 24.41 41.32
CA GLY A 19 0.94 24.46 41.18
C GLY A 19 1.53 25.56 42.06
N SER A 20 2.47 25.20 42.94
CA SER A 20 3.28 26.09 43.78
C SER A 20 4.18 27.02 42.94
N LEU A 21 4.18 28.33 43.29
CA LEU A 21 5.07 29.33 42.73
C LEU A 21 6.52 29.05 43.14
N LEU A 22 7.40 28.88 42.14
CA LEU A 22 8.82 29.20 42.23
C LEU A 22 9.09 30.37 41.29
N ALA A 23 9.41 31.52 41.90
CA ALA A 23 9.78 32.74 41.19
C ALA A 23 11.22 32.60 40.66
N GLY A 24 11.43 32.84 39.37
CA GLY A 24 12.77 32.94 38.80
C GLY A 24 12.77 33.14 37.31
N ALA A 25 13.15 34.37 36.87
CA ALA A 25 13.55 34.79 35.53
C ALA A 25 12.46 35.06 34.49
N GLN A 26 12.35 36.34 34.14
CA GLN A 26 11.61 36.88 33.01
C GLN A 26 12.17 36.32 31.68
N ASP A 27 11.35 35.54 31.00
CA ASP A 27 11.45 35.37 29.56
C ASP A 27 10.06 35.69 28.99
N SER A 28 10.00 36.66 28.05
CA SER A 28 8.77 37.24 27.52
C SER A 28 8.16 36.39 26.39
N GLY A 29 8.05 35.09 26.60
CA GLY A 29 7.23 34.18 25.80
C GLY A 29 5.93 33.92 26.54
N LYS A 30 4.79 34.39 26.05
CA LYS A 30 3.48 34.05 26.58
C LYS A 30 3.27 32.53 26.46
N SER A 31 3.68 31.79 27.49
CA SER A 31 3.30 30.41 27.70
C SER A 31 1.77 30.38 27.93
N PHE A 32 0.99 30.14 26.88
CA PHE A 32 -0.44 29.89 27.04
C PHE A 32 -0.59 28.59 27.80
N ARG A 33 -1.02 28.70 29.04
CA ARG A 33 -1.32 27.54 29.91
C ARG A 33 -2.55 26.87 29.34
N ARG A 34 -2.40 25.68 28.71
CA ARG A 34 -3.52 24.88 28.22
C ARG A 34 -4.37 24.43 29.41
N LEU A 35 -5.65 24.52 29.25
CA LEU A 35 -6.61 23.97 30.22
C LEU A 35 -7.07 22.59 29.73
N THR A 36 -7.18 21.66 30.65
CA THR A 36 -7.51 20.26 30.39
C THR A 36 -8.75 19.81 31.15
N SER A 37 -9.44 18.81 30.64
CA SER A 37 -10.52 18.10 31.31
C SER A 37 -10.53 16.64 30.89
N ASP A 38 -10.80 15.73 31.81
CA ASP A 38 -10.92 14.30 31.56
C ASP A 38 -12.35 13.83 31.76
N LEU A 39 -12.79 12.94 30.86
CA LEU A 39 -14.04 12.21 30.96
C LEU A 39 -13.73 10.71 30.90
N SER A 40 -14.49 9.87 31.60
CA SER A 40 -14.33 8.42 31.49
C SER A 40 -15.67 7.72 31.67
N GLY A 41 -15.80 6.57 31.02
CA GLY A 41 -16.96 5.71 31.14
C GLY A 41 -16.64 4.27 30.83
N SER A 42 -17.60 3.37 31.00
CA SER A 42 -17.46 1.99 30.60
C SER A 42 -18.82 1.32 30.37
N VAL A 43 -18.86 0.46 29.35
CA VAL A 43 -20.04 -0.33 28.96
C VAL A 43 -19.65 -1.81 29.00
N PRO A 44 -20.47 -2.70 29.63
CA PRO A 44 -20.21 -4.14 29.52
C PRO A 44 -20.17 -4.60 28.08
N ALA A 45 -19.25 -5.50 27.74
CA ALA A 45 -19.09 -6.02 26.40
C ALA A 45 -18.89 -7.54 26.41
N ARG A 46 -19.25 -8.18 25.31
CA ARG A 46 -19.10 -9.61 25.08
C ARG A 46 -18.26 -9.84 23.82
N ASP A 47 -17.64 -10.99 23.77
CA ASP A 47 -16.92 -11.43 22.55
C ASP A 47 -17.88 -11.46 21.34
N GLY A 48 -17.38 -10.96 20.20
CA GLY A 48 -18.11 -10.92 18.94
C GLY A 48 -19.05 -9.71 18.76
N GLU A 49 -19.27 -8.89 19.79
CA GLU A 49 -20.04 -7.65 19.66
C GLU A 49 -19.29 -6.63 18.77
N THR A 50 -20.05 -5.67 18.24
CA THR A 50 -19.49 -4.56 17.44
C THR A 50 -19.45 -3.28 18.27
N LEU A 51 -18.27 -2.65 18.35
CA LEU A 51 -18.13 -1.29 18.85
C LEU A 51 -18.30 -0.31 17.70
N GLN A 52 -19.35 0.51 17.73
CA GLN A 52 -19.52 1.66 16.86
C GLN A 52 -19.10 2.93 17.60
N LEU A 53 -17.97 3.52 17.21
CA LEU A 53 -17.45 4.76 17.78
C LEU A 53 -17.48 5.86 16.73
N ALA A 54 -18.26 6.92 16.99
CA ALA A 54 -18.30 8.11 16.14
C ALA A 54 -17.85 9.35 16.92
N MET A 55 -16.79 10.01 16.45
CA MET A 55 -16.26 11.24 17.04
C MET A 55 -16.37 12.38 16.04
N ASP A 56 -16.89 13.54 16.43
CA ASP A 56 -16.91 14.74 15.58
C ASP A 56 -15.47 15.18 15.24
N LEU A 57 -14.52 14.99 16.17
CA LEU A 57 -13.10 15.28 16.00
C LEU A 57 -12.27 14.57 17.07
N GLY A 58 -10.98 14.37 16.81
CA GLY A 58 -10.02 13.90 17.82
C GLY A 58 -9.28 12.64 17.41
N ASN A 59 -8.17 12.42 18.11
CA ASN A 59 -7.40 11.20 17.97
C ASN A 59 -8.06 10.05 18.74
N ILE A 60 -8.00 8.86 18.18
CA ILE A 60 -8.58 7.65 18.78
C ILE A 60 -7.45 6.63 18.94
N VAL A 61 -7.29 6.10 20.15
CA VAL A 61 -6.37 5.00 20.45
C VAL A 61 -7.17 3.86 21.07
N ILE A 62 -7.12 2.70 20.46
CA ILE A 62 -7.85 1.50 20.91
C ILE A 62 -6.83 0.45 21.30
N HIS A 63 -6.81 0.15 22.58
CA HIS A 63 -6.05 -0.95 23.16
C HIS A 63 -6.96 -2.17 23.33
N THR A 64 -6.46 -3.32 22.93
CA THR A 64 -7.18 -4.58 23.08
C THR A 64 -6.65 -5.36 24.29
N GLN A 65 -7.55 -5.84 25.12
CA GLN A 65 -7.24 -6.55 26.35
C GLN A 65 -8.25 -7.69 26.58
N ASP A 66 -7.89 -8.66 27.39
CA ASP A 66 -8.84 -9.67 27.86
C ASP A 66 -9.73 -9.05 28.97
N THR A 67 -10.82 -8.43 28.55
CA THR A 67 -11.76 -7.70 29.43
C THR A 67 -13.19 -7.92 28.99
N GLY A 68 -14.13 -7.97 29.92
CA GLY A 68 -15.59 -8.07 29.66
C GLY A 68 -16.29 -6.71 29.51
N LYS A 69 -15.58 -5.66 29.10
CA LYS A 69 -16.13 -4.32 28.95
C LYS A 69 -15.36 -3.49 27.94
N VAL A 70 -16.03 -2.53 27.33
CA VAL A 70 -15.42 -1.38 26.66
C VAL A 70 -15.29 -0.26 27.70
N ALA A 71 -14.06 0.14 28.02
CA ALA A 71 -13.78 1.26 28.89
C ALA A 71 -13.11 2.37 28.08
N TYR A 72 -13.48 3.62 28.31
CA TYR A 72 -12.89 4.75 27.63
C TYR A 72 -12.48 5.88 28.57
N ARG A 73 -11.45 6.62 28.15
CA ARG A 73 -11.03 7.90 28.73
C ARG A 73 -10.89 8.91 27.60
N VAL A 74 -11.52 10.07 27.77
CA VAL A 74 -11.40 11.19 26.86
C VAL A 74 -10.58 12.28 27.54
N HIS A 75 -9.49 12.70 26.93
CA HIS A 75 -8.68 13.82 27.32
C HIS A 75 -8.96 15.01 26.41
N LEU A 76 -9.37 16.12 27.02
CA LEU A 76 -9.70 17.37 26.35
C LEU A 76 -8.64 18.43 26.68
N GLU A 77 -8.11 19.11 25.69
CA GLU A 77 -7.21 20.26 25.85
C GLU A 77 -7.76 21.46 25.08
N THR A 78 -7.56 22.69 25.63
CA THR A 78 -7.87 23.92 24.92
C THR A 78 -6.83 25.02 25.22
N ASP A 79 -6.56 25.86 24.22
CA ASP A 79 -5.78 27.09 24.33
C ASP A 79 -6.67 28.34 24.45
N ALA A 80 -7.98 28.17 24.59
CA ALA A 80 -8.92 29.27 24.76
C ALA A 80 -8.63 30.08 26.05
N PRO A 81 -8.94 31.36 26.08
CA PRO A 81 -8.84 32.15 27.29
C PRO A 81 -9.63 31.54 28.45
N PRO A 82 -9.19 31.64 29.72
CA PRO A 82 -9.80 30.96 30.86
C PRO A 82 -11.34 31.15 31.01
N LYS A 83 -11.85 32.32 30.59
CA LYS A 83 -13.31 32.61 30.60
C LYS A 83 -14.10 31.78 29.56
N ASP A 84 -13.47 31.42 28.44
CA ASP A 84 -14.08 30.72 27.32
C ASP A 84 -13.76 29.21 27.37
N ALA A 85 -12.60 28.85 27.91
CA ALA A 85 -12.10 27.49 28.00
C ALA A 85 -13.03 26.55 28.75
N LYS A 86 -13.57 27.00 29.91
CA LYS A 86 -14.49 26.19 30.70
C LYS A 86 -15.80 25.88 29.94
N SER A 87 -16.31 26.88 29.21
CA SER A 87 -17.48 26.69 28.34
C SER A 87 -17.15 25.73 27.18
N LEU A 88 -15.96 25.85 26.55
CA LEU A 88 -15.56 25.00 25.43
C LEU A 88 -15.39 23.54 25.86
N LEU A 89 -14.69 23.30 26.98
CA LEU A 89 -14.49 21.95 27.51
C LEU A 89 -15.82 21.30 27.94
N SER A 90 -16.77 22.05 28.49
CA SER A 90 -18.08 21.54 28.96
C SER A 90 -19.04 21.21 27.82
N ARG A 91 -18.77 21.62 26.58
CA ARG A 91 -19.60 21.31 25.40
C ARG A 91 -19.34 19.92 24.87
N PHE A 92 -18.13 19.38 25.10
CA PHE A 92 -17.85 18.00 24.72
C PHE A 92 -18.57 17.03 25.65
N HIS A 93 -19.27 16.09 25.08
CA HIS A 93 -19.95 15.04 25.85
C HIS A 93 -19.95 13.72 25.09
N MET A 94 -19.90 12.62 25.83
CA MET A 94 -20.05 11.27 25.30
C MET A 94 -21.48 10.81 25.46
N GLN A 95 -22.03 10.23 24.42
CA GLN A 95 -23.31 9.52 24.44
C GLN A 95 -23.03 8.02 24.33
N GLU A 96 -23.65 7.25 25.19
CA GLU A 96 -23.53 5.81 25.25
C GLU A 96 -24.90 5.18 25.01
N SER A 97 -24.95 4.16 24.15
CA SER A 97 -26.11 3.30 24.04
C SER A 97 -25.68 1.89 23.70
N GLN A 98 -26.43 0.91 24.12
CA GLN A 98 -26.17 -0.50 23.87
C GLN A 98 -27.43 -1.15 23.28
N ALA A 99 -27.27 -1.80 22.15
CA ALA A 99 -28.25 -2.68 21.53
C ALA A 99 -27.82 -4.15 21.76
N ARG A 100 -28.58 -5.10 21.19
CA ARG A 100 -28.36 -6.54 21.45
C ARG A 100 -26.92 -7.00 21.28
N ASP A 101 -26.25 -6.62 20.15
CA ASP A 101 -24.92 -7.07 19.75
C ASP A 101 -24.00 -5.88 19.35
N GLU A 102 -24.40 -4.66 19.72
CA GLU A 102 -23.72 -3.42 19.34
C GLU A 102 -23.61 -2.47 20.52
N ILE A 103 -22.44 -1.87 20.66
CA ILE A 103 -22.15 -0.79 21.60
C ILE A 103 -21.91 0.47 20.80
N HIS A 104 -22.71 1.50 21.04
CA HIS A 104 -22.57 2.78 20.36
C HIS A 104 -22.00 3.82 21.32
N LEU A 105 -20.85 4.38 20.94
CA LEU A 105 -20.22 5.52 21.61
C LEU A 105 -20.17 6.69 20.64
N ARG A 106 -20.65 7.86 21.06
CA ARG A 106 -20.62 9.05 20.24
C ARG A 106 -20.06 10.25 21.02
N GLY A 107 -18.96 10.82 20.51
CA GLY A 107 -18.34 12.02 21.07
C GLY A 107 -18.73 13.26 20.27
N LEU A 108 -19.45 14.17 20.90
CA LEU A 108 -19.96 15.40 20.31
C LEU A 108 -19.18 16.61 20.83
N ALA A 109 -18.60 17.40 19.93
CA ALA A 109 -17.77 18.57 20.27
C ALA A 109 -18.54 19.90 20.32
N GLY A 110 -19.80 19.93 19.84
CA GLY A 110 -20.58 21.15 19.70
C GLY A 110 -20.10 22.06 18.56
N THR A 111 -21.05 22.72 17.89
CA THR A 111 -20.81 23.43 16.60
C THR A 111 -20.45 24.91 16.72
N GLU A 112 -20.48 25.51 17.91
CA GLU A 112 -20.23 26.94 18.06
C GLU A 112 -18.73 27.26 18.08
N ARG A 113 -18.32 28.26 17.29
CA ARG A 113 -16.96 28.81 17.27
C ARG A 113 -16.66 29.51 18.58
N ALA A 114 -15.83 28.90 19.42
CA ALA A 114 -15.21 29.57 20.56
C ALA A 114 -13.85 30.12 20.13
N GLY A 115 -13.38 31.18 20.78
CA GLY A 115 -12.08 31.78 20.48
C GLY A 115 -10.90 30.94 20.98
N GLY A 116 -10.68 29.76 20.43
CA GLY A 116 -9.57 28.86 20.76
C GLY A 116 -9.74 27.48 20.11
N GLY A 117 -8.68 26.68 20.09
CA GLY A 117 -8.65 25.30 19.63
C GLY A 117 -9.16 24.32 20.70
N LEU A 118 -9.83 23.27 20.27
CA LEU A 118 -10.15 22.11 21.10
C LEU A 118 -9.42 20.90 20.54
N TRP A 119 -8.63 20.23 21.37
CA TRP A 119 -7.98 18.96 21.04
C TRP A 119 -8.61 17.87 21.89
N VAL A 120 -9.00 16.78 21.21
CA VAL A 120 -9.63 15.63 21.84
C VAL A 120 -8.77 14.41 21.56
N THR A 121 -8.52 13.62 22.59
CA THR A 121 -7.93 12.29 22.46
C THR A 121 -8.78 11.33 23.27
N ILE A 122 -9.26 10.28 22.63
CA ILE A 122 -9.97 9.19 23.30
C ILE A 122 -9.10 7.94 23.31
N GLU A 123 -8.91 7.37 24.49
CA GLU A 123 -8.25 6.09 24.72
C GLU A 123 -9.31 5.07 25.12
N LEU A 124 -9.37 3.94 24.42
CA LEU A 124 -10.30 2.86 24.74
C LEU A 124 -9.54 1.59 25.07
N ASN A 125 -10.08 0.84 26.02
CA ASN A 125 -9.70 -0.55 26.28
C ASN A 125 -10.92 -1.42 25.93
N VAL A 126 -10.73 -2.32 24.96
CA VAL A 126 -11.80 -3.16 24.41
C VAL A 126 -11.44 -4.64 24.46
N PRO A 127 -12.40 -5.57 24.47
CA PRO A 127 -12.12 -6.98 24.26
C PRO A 127 -11.38 -7.23 22.93
N GLN A 128 -10.45 -8.18 22.92
CA GLN A 128 -9.71 -8.52 21.70
C GLN A 128 -10.61 -9.17 20.63
N ASN A 129 -11.61 -9.96 21.06
CA ASN A 129 -12.58 -10.61 20.18
C ASN A 129 -13.77 -9.67 19.92
N MET A 130 -13.56 -8.58 19.22
CA MET A 130 -14.59 -7.56 18.96
C MET A 130 -14.48 -7.03 17.55
N ASN A 131 -15.63 -6.64 16.96
CA ASN A 131 -15.67 -5.92 15.70
C ASN A 131 -15.61 -4.42 15.97
N LEU A 132 -14.89 -3.69 15.13
CA LEU A 132 -14.70 -2.25 15.29
C LEU A 132 -15.24 -1.49 14.07
N ASP A 133 -16.14 -0.54 14.31
CA ASP A 133 -16.59 0.46 13.33
C ASP A 133 -16.32 1.84 13.93
N VAL A 134 -15.26 2.49 13.47
CA VAL A 134 -14.71 3.69 14.10
C VAL A 134 -14.61 4.82 13.09
N THR A 135 -15.24 5.94 13.40
CA THR A 135 -15.22 7.13 12.56
C THR A 135 -14.81 8.36 13.36
N THR A 136 -13.94 9.20 12.79
CA THR A 136 -13.65 10.53 13.33
C THR A 136 -13.65 11.57 12.20
N GLY A 137 -14.17 12.76 12.47
CA GLY A 137 -14.15 13.89 11.54
C GLY A 137 -12.75 14.46 11.27
N GLY A 138 -11.75 14.04 12.06
CA GLY A 138 -10.34 14.39 11.86
C GLY A 138 -9.50 13.98 13.06
N GLY A 139 -8.36 13.40 12.82
CA GLY A 139 -7.43 12.87 13.82
C GLY A 139 -6.99 11.46 13.47
N ASN A 140 -5.92 11.03 14.09
CA ASN A 140 -5.36 9.70 13.87
C ASN A 140 -6.20 8.64 14.58
N ILE A 141 -6.29 7.45 13.97
CA ILE A 141 -6.86 6.26 14.60
C ILE A 141 -5.76 5.21 14.72
N GLN A 142 -5.51 4.78 15.93
CA GLN A 142 -4.57 3.70 16.22
C GLN A 142 -5.33 2.56 16.90
N VAL A 143 -5.13 1.34 16.43
CA VAL A 143 -5.77 0.12 16.93
C VAL A 143 -4.72 -0.96 17.14
N ASP A 144 -4.71 -1.59 18.29
CA ASP A 144 -3.88 -2.77 18.56
C ASP A 144 -4.39 -4.01 17.79
N ASP A 145 -3.88 -5.20 18.11
CA ASP A 145 -4.28 -6.46 17.47
C ASP A 145 -5.76 -6.79 17.75
N VAL A 146 -6.56 -7.10 16.73
CA VAL A 146 -8.01 -7.35 16.84
C VAL A 146 -8.38 -8.71 16.22
N HIS A 147 -9.20 -9.48 16.95
CA HIS A 147 -9.83 -10.70 16.44
C HIS A 147 -11.27 -10.42 16.02
N GLY A 148 -11.44 -9.81 14.86
CA GLY A 148 -12.73 -9.44 14.29
C GLY A 148 -12.58 -8.70 12.99
N HIS A 149 -13.65 -8.11 12.47
CA HIS A 149 -13.54 -7.16 11.36
C HIS A 149 -13.32 -5.74 11.88
N VAL A 150 -12.64 -4.94 11.05
CA VAL A 150 -12.28 -3.57 11.39
C VAL A 150 -12.67 -2.63 10.25
N ASN A 151 -13.46 -1.61 10.58
CA ASN A 151 -13.79 -0.51 9.69
C ASN A 151 -13.35 0.80 10.33
N LEU A 152 -12.39 1.51 9.73
CA LEU A 152 -11.87 2.77 10.25
C LEU A 152 -12.00 3.87 9.20
N THR A 153 -12.57 5.00 9.59
CA THR A 153 -12.73 6.16 8.72
C THR A 153 -12.28 7.44 9.42
N THR A 154 -11.43 8.22 8.76
CA THR A 154 -11.06 9.56 9.20
C THR A 154 -10.95 10.51 8.01
N ALA A 155 -11.29 11.79 8.19
CA ALA A 155 -11.16 12.76 7.10
C ALA A 155 -9.70 13.16 6.80
N GLY A 156 -8.79 13.11 7.77
CA GLY A 156 -7.43 13.62 7.49
C GLY A 156 -6.30 12.99 8.26
N GLY A 157 -6.59 12.14 9.24
CA GLY A 157 -5.59 11.51 10.10
C GLY A 157 -5.00 10.23 9.53
N ASN A 158 -3.94 9.77 10.14
CA ASN A 158 -3.35 8.49 9.83
C ASN A 158 -4.14 7.34 10.46
N LEU A 159 -4.19 6.20 9.77
CA LEU A 159 -4.75 4.96 10.28
C LEU A 159 -3.60 3.98 10.52
N THR A 160 -3.50 3.49 11.74
CA THR A 160 -2.48 2.49 12.10
C THR A 160 -3.14 1.32 12.82
N THR A 161 -2.94 0.11 12.33
CA THR A 161 -3.49 -1.09 12.97
C THR A 161 -2.41 -2.15 13.21
N GLY A 162 -2.59 -2.90 14.28
CA GLY A 162 -1.89 -4.16 14.51
C GLY A 162 -2.37 -5.27 13.58
N ASN A 163 -2.36 -6.52 14.07
CA ASN A 163 -2.87 -7.67 13.34
C ASN A 163 -4.41 -7.71 13.43
N ILE A 164 -5.07 -7.93 12.30
CA ILE A 164 -6.51 -8.09 12.19
C ILE A 164 -6.78 -9.50 11.67
N THR A 165 -7.55 -10.32 12.39
CA THR A 165 -7.81 -11.70 11.94
C THR A 165 -8.92 -11.77 10.89
N GLY A 166 -9.87 -10.85 10.90
CA GLY A 166 -10.96 -10.72 9.95
C GLY A 166 -10.63 -9.80 8.77
N PRO A 167 -11.64 -9.36 8.01
CA PRO A 167 -11.48 -8.34 6.98
C PRO A 167 -11.27 -6.94 7.58
N ALA A 168 -10.62 -6.06 6.80
CA ALA A 168 -10.37 -4.69 7.18
C ALA A 168 -10.74 -3.71 6.06
N HIS A 169 -11.50 -2.65 6.41
CA HIS A 169 -11.83 -1.53 5.53
C HIS A 169 -11.31 -0.24 6.17
N LEU A 170 -10.37 0.43 5.52
CA LEU A 170 -9.65 1.58 6.05
C LEU A 170 -9.72 2.74 5.07
N HIS A 171 -10.28 3.85 5.51
CA HIS A 171 -10.44 5.03 4.66
C HIS A 171 -9.96 6.30 5.35
N THR A 172 -9.14 7.09 4.64
CA THR A 172 -8.77 8.45 5.05
C THR A 172 -8.67 9.37 3.84
N ASP A 173 -9.10 10.63 3.93
CA ASP A 173 -8.99 11.55 2.78
C ASP A 173 -7.53 11.96 2.51
N GLY A 174 -6.67 12.03 3.54
CA GLY A 174 -5.32 12.56 3.35
C GLY A 174 -4.17 11.85 4.07
N GLY A 175 -4.46 11.09 5.12
CA GLY A 175 -3.46 10.45 5.97
C GLY A 175 -2.83 9.19 5.38
N HIS A 176 -1.81 8.71 6.05
CA HIS A 176 -1.20 7.41 5.75
C HIS A 176 -2.02 6.26 6.34
N ILE A 177 -2.02 5.12 5.68
CA ILE A 177 -2.59 3.88 6.18
C ILE A 177 -1.46 2.87 6.40
N SER A 178 -1.33 2.37 7.62
CA SER A 178 -0.36 1.34 8.00
C SER A 178 -1.06 0.18 8.69
N VAL A 179 -1.00 -0.99 8.09
CA VAL A 179 -1.62 -2.22 8.59
C VAL A 179 -0.54 -3.28 8.75
N LYS A 180 -0.48 -3.93 9.90
CA LYS A 180 0.52 -4.97 10.12
C LYS A 180 0.20 -6.23 9.33
N ASN A 181 -0.87 -6.94 9.66
CA ASN A 181 -1.36 -8.09 8.89
C ASN A 181 -2.88 -8.16 8.93
N VAL A 182 -3.50 -8.74 7.88
CA VAL A 182 -4.95 -8.95 7.77
C VAL A 182 -5.21 -10.41 7.36
N GLY A 183 -5.96 -11.13 8.17
CA GLY A 183 -6.31 -12.52 7.86
C GLY A 183 -7.35 -12.66 6.75
N GLY A 184 -8.25 -11.68 6.63
CA GLY A 184 -9.29 -11.61 5.61
C GLY A 184 -8.94 -10.71 4.42
N GLU A 185 -9.97 -10.12 3.83
CA GLU A 185 -9.87 -9.11 2.77
C GLU A 185 -9.40 -7.77 3.35
N LEU A 186 -8.56 -7.05 2.60
CA LEU A 186 -8.14 -5.69 2.91
C LEU A 186 -8.61 -4.71 1.82
N VAL A 187 -9.40 -3.72 2.24
CA VAL A 187 -9.70 -2.53 1.43
C VAL A 187 -9.09 -1.33 2.13
N ALA A 188 -8.17 -0.63 1.47
CA ALA A 188 -7.53 0.55 2.04
C ALA A 188 -7.46 1.68 1.01
N GLU A 189 -8.03 2.83 1.35
CA GLU A 189 -8.16 3.97 0.46
C GLU A 189 -7.70 5.26 1.13
N THR A 190 -6.85 6.02 0.44
CA THR A 190 -6.44 7.37 0.89
C THR A 190 -6.35 8.34 -0.29
N GLY A 191 -6.67 9.61 -0.06
CA GLY A 191 -6.52 10.64 -1.09
C GLY A 191 -5.05 10.95 -1.43
N GLY A 192 -4.16 11.02 -0.45
CA GLY A 192 -2.77 11.46 -0.70
C GLY A 192 -1.69 10.68 0.02
N GLY A 193 -2.04 9.94 1.05
CA GLY A 193 -1.09 9.23 1.91
C GLY A 193 -0.52 7.96 1.29
N HIS A 194 0.49 7.43 1.93
CA HIS A 194 1.02 6.11 1.59
C HIS A 194 0.18 5.00 2.21
N ILE A 195 0.10 3.86 1.54
CA ILE A 195 -0.51 2.64 2.07
C ILE A 195 0.58 1.59 2.26
N THR A 196 0.70 1.08 3.48
CA THR A 196 1.63 0.00 3.80
C THR A 196 0.85 -1.13 4.47
N ALA A 197 0.94 -2.33 3.94
CA ALA A 197 0.36 -3.53 4.50
C ALA A 197 1.39 -4.66 4.57
N GLY A 198 1.32 -5.46 5.62
CA GLY A 198 2.09 -6.70 5.73
C GLY A 198 1.45 -7.82 4.93
N ASP A 199 1.18 -8.96 5.60
CA ASP A 199 0.57 -10.11 4.95
C ASP A 199 -0.96 -9.99 4.94
N VAL A 200 -1.56 -10.19 3.76
CA VAL A 200 -3.01 -10.22 3.55
C VAL A 200 -3.43 -11.63 3.14
N GLY A 201 -4.20 -12.30 4.00
CA GLY A 201 -4.66 -13.68 3.78
C GLY A 201 -5.78 -13.81 2.77
N GLY A 202 -6.53 -12.75 2.51
CA GLY A 202 -7.57 -12.65 1.49
C GLY A 202 -7.13 -11.87 0.27
N SER A 203 -8.10 -11.22 -0.39
CA SER A 203 -7.86 -10.27 -1.48
C SER A 203 -7.50 -8.89 -0.93
N ALA A 204 -6.77 -8.09 -1.71
CA ALA A 204 -6.42 -6.73 -1.36
C ALA A 204 -6.86 -5.75 -2.46
N TYR A 205 -7.56 -4.68 -2.06
CA TYR A 205 -7.81 -3.50 -2.88
C TYR A 205 -7.20 -2.28 -2.19
N LEU A 206 -6.13 -1.72 -2.76
CA LEU A 206 -5.41 -0.59 -2.19
C LEU A 206 -5.38 0.56 -3.20
N HIS A 207 -5.90 1.71 -2.80
CA HIS A 207 -5.98 2.88 -3.67
C HIS A 207 -5.47 4.14 -2.99
N THR A 208 -4.62 4.89 -3.70
CA THR A 208 -4.20 6.24 -3.31
C THR A 208 -4.02 7.13 -4.54
N ASN A 209 -4.36 8.41 -4.46
CA ASN A 209 -4.14 9.31 -5.61
C ASN A 209 -2.66 9.69 -5.79
N GLY A 210 -1.88 9.79 -4.70
CA GLY A 210 -0.51 10.31 -4.80
C GLY A 210 0.58 9.51 -4.08
N GLY A 211 0.21 8.72 -3.09
CA GLY A 211 1.15 8.01 -2.23
C GLY A 211 1.72 6.73 -2.84
N HIS A 212 2.70 6.18 -2.17
CA HIS A 212 3.22 4.85 -2.51
C HIS A 212 2.34 3.75 -1.92
N ILE A 213 2.22 2.63 -2.63
CA ILE A 213 1.59 1.41 -2.12
C ILE A 213 2.66 0.35 -1.91
N ARG A 214 2.66 -0.24 -0.73
CA ARG A 214 3.56 -1.33 -0.39
C ARG A 214 2.83 -2.45 0.32
N VAL A 215 3.04 -3.67 -0.16
CA VAL A 215 2.46 -4.88 0.42
C VAL A 215 3.52 -5.96 0.50
N THR A 216 3.62 -6.65 1.62
CA THR A 216 4.52 -7.80 1.75
C THR A 216 3.97 -8.99 0.99
N SER A 217 2.76 -9.45 1.30
CA SER A 217 2.14 -10.55 0.56
C SER A 217 0.62 -10.42 0.47
N VAL A 218 0.06 -10.94 -0.62
CA VAL A 218 -1.39 -11.09 -0.81
C VAL A 218 -1.66 -12.51 -1.29
N ALA A 219 -2.41 -13.29 -0.52
CA ALA A 219 -2.73 -14.66 -0.88
C ALA A 219 -3.83 -14.74 -1.97
N GLY A 220 -4.81 -13.85 -1.93
CA GLY A 220 -5.88 -13.70 -2.91
C GLY A 220 -5.51 -12.77 -4.06
N THR A 221 -6.52 -12.22 -4.74
CA THR A 221 -6.34 -11.23 -5.81
C THR A 221 -5.91 -9.89 -5.23
N ALA A 222 -4.87 -9.28 -5.81
CA ALA A 222 -4.40 -7.96 -5.46
C ALA A 222 -4.71 -6.93 -6.56
N ARG A 223 -5.37 -5.83 -6.20
CA ARG A 223 -5.57 -4.66 -7.05
C ARG A 223 -5.00 -3.42 -6.36
N LEU A 224 -3.95 -2.87 -6.94
CA LEU A 224 -3.13 -1.81 -6.36
C LEU A 224 -3.07 -0.64 -7.33
N GLU A 225 -3.61 0.51 -6.94
CA GLU A 225 -3.76 1.68 -7.81
C GLU A 225 -3.22 2.94 -7.15
N THR A 226 -2.34 3.66 -7.84
CA THR A 226 -1.86 4.97 -7.39
C THR A 226 -1.69 5.92 -8.57
N GLY A 227 -1.99 7.22 -8.39
CA GLY A 227 -1.75 8.22 -9.44
C GLY A 227 -0.26 8.48 -9.66
N GLY A 228 0.52 8.73 -8.62
CA GLY A 228 1.92 9.15 -8.79
C GLY A 228 2.97 8.31 -8.08
N GLY A 229 2.57 7.48 -7.13
CA GLY A 229 3.48 6.74 -6.27
C GLY A 229 4.01 5.44 -6.88
N ASN A 230 4.98 4.85 -6.23
CA ASN A 230 5.46 3.52 -6.57
C ASN A 230 4.54 2.45 -6.00
N VAL A 231 4.43 1.31 -6.70
CA VAL A 231 3.79 0.09 -6.21
C VAL A 231 4.86 -0.96 -5.96
N THR A 232 4.89 -1.52 -4.76
CA THR A 232 5.84 -2.59 -4.40
C THR A 232 5.07 -3.75 -3.77
N VAL A 233 5.22 -4.94 -4.34
CA VAL A 233 4.64 -6.19 -3.83
C VAL A 233 5.75 -7.23 -3.75
N GLU A 234 5.95 -7.83 -2.58
CA GLU A 234 6.98 -8.86 -2.47
C GLU A 234 6.45 -10.22 -2.99
N ARG A 235 5.23 -10.60 -2.61
CA ARG A 235 4.61 -11.86 -3.04
C ARG A 235 3.13 -11.69 -3.41
N ALA A 236 2.75 -12.17 -4.60
CA ALA A 236 1.36 -12.25 -5.05
C ALA A 236 0.98 -13.72 -5.31
N GLY A 237 0.06 -14.26 -4.51
CA GLY A 237 -0.35 -15.67 -4.59
C GLY A 237 -1.35 -15.97 -5.71
N ALA A 238 -2.14 -14.97 -6.11
CA ALA A 238 -3.13 -15.09 -7.19
C ALA A 238 -2.94 -13.97 -8.23
N GLU A 239 -4.03 -13.48 -8.84
CA GLU A 239 -3.96 -12.39 -9.82
C GLU A 239 -3.47 -11.09 -9.17
N LEU A 240 -2.52 -10.40 -9.81
CA LEU A 240 -2.03 -9.09 -9.46
C LEU A 240 -2.37 -8.09 -10.56
N VAL A 241 -3.08 -7.03 -10.21
CA VAL A 241 -3.27 -5.83 -11.04
C VAL A 241 -2.60 -4.66 -10.32
N ALA A 242 -1.55 -4.09 -10.93
CA ALA A 242 -0.83 -2.94 -10.40
C ALA A 242 -0.85 -1.81 -11.44
N ASP A 243 -1.39 -0.67 -11.07
CA ASP A 243 -1.52 0.50 -11.94
C ASP A 243 -0.97 1.76 -11.27
N THR A 244 -0.12 2.51 -11.99
CA THR A 244 0.36 3.82 -11.55
C THR A 244 0.55 4.73 -12.77
N GLU A 245 0.28 6.03 -12.63
CA GLU A 245 0.53 6.94 -13.75
C GLU A 245 2.02 7.31 -13.88
N GLY A 246 2.71 7.51 -12.75
CA GLY A 246 4.10 8.02 -12.78
C GLY A 246 5.14 7.13 -12.11
N GLY A 247 4.75 6.26 -11.21
CA GLY A 247 5.64 5.51 -10.35
C GLY A 247 6.22 4.24 -10.96
N GLN A 248 7.19 3.67 -10.27
CA GLN A 248 7.77 2.36 -10.58
C GLN A 248 6.90 1.26 -9.98
N ILE A 249 6.82 0.11 -10.68
CA ILE A 249 6.19 -1.11 -10.17
C ILE A 249 7.27 -2.16 -9.93
N ASP A 250 7.42 -2.57 -8.68
CA ASP A 250 8.35 -3.62 -8.26
C ASP A 250 7.55 -4.83 -7.74
N VAL A 251 7.70 -5.99 -8.37
CA VAL A 251 7.08 -7.25 -7.98
C VAL A 251 8.17 -8.28 -7.70
N GLY A 252 8.18 -8.86 -6.52
CA GLY A 252 9.12 -9.93 -6.16
C GLY A 252 8.72 -11.25 -6.81
N GLU A 253 7.73 -11.93 -6.28
CA GLU A 253 7.24 -13.20 -6.79
C GLU A 253 5.75 -13.13 -7.10
N ALA A 254 5.36 -13.64 -8.27
CA ALA A 254 3.95 -13.75 -8.65
C ALA A 254 3.63 -15.17 -9.14
N GLN A 255 2.64 -15.80 -8.51
CA GLN A 255 2.18 -17.14 -8.84
C GLN A 255 1.10 -17.14 -9.93
N GLY A 256 0.24 -16.13 -9.92
CA GLY A 256 -0.89 -15.97 -10.82
C GLY A 256 -0.63 -15.02 -11.99
N LEU A 257 -1.72 -14.61 -12.63
CA LEU A 257 -1.69 -13.61 -13.70
C LEU A 257 -1.22 -12.24 -13.17
N VAL A 258 -0.25 -11.62 -13.84
CA VAL A 258 0.20 -10.26 -13.54
C VAL A 258 -0.23 -9.30 -14.66
N ARG A 259 -0.91 -8.23 -14.28
CA ARG A 259 -1.13 -7.04 -15.12
C ARG A 259 -0.52 -5.84 -14.41
N ALA A 260 0.57 -5.31 -14.98
CA ALA A 260 1.22 -4.13 -14.44
C ALA A 260 1.29 -3.04 -15.51
N LYS A 261 0.84 -1.84 -15.14
CA LYS A 261 0.83 -0.69 -16.03
C LYS A 261 1.36 0.56 -15.33
N THR A 262 2.25 1.28 -16.00
CA THR A 262 2.71 2.60 -15.56
C THR A 262 2.85 3.55 -16.74
N GLY A 263 2.58 4.83 -16.53
CA GLY A 263 2.79 5.85 -17.57
C GLY A 263 4.26 6.26 -17.71
N GLY A 264 4.97 6.45 -16.58
CA GLY A 264 6.31 7.01 -16.57
C GLY A 264 7.41 6.14 -15.97
N GLY A 265 7.09 5.26 -15.04
CA GLY A 265 8.07 4.46 -14.31
C GLY A 265 8.49 3.17 -15.01
N GLY A 266 9.50 2.53 -14.46
CA GLY A 266 9.89 1.17 -14.88
C GLY A 266 9.04 0.10 -14.22
N ILE A 267 9.03 -1.09 -14.81
CA ILE A 267 8.42 -2.28 -14.24
C ILE A 267 9.51 -3.32 -13.99
N ARG A 268 9.62 -3.81 -12.78
CA ARG A 268 10.52 -4.89 -12.43
C ARG A 268 9.72 -6.06 -11.86
N VAL A 269 9.93 -7.25 -12.40
CA VAL A 269 9.39 -8.48 -11.83
C VAL A 269 10.52 -9.48 -11.67
N VAL A 270 10.68 -9.99 -10.46
CA VAL A 270 11.83 -10.86 -10.16
C VAL A 270 11.52 -12.31 -10.51
N HIS A 271 10.34 -12.81 -10.16
CA HIS A 271 9.94 -14.18 -10.49
C HIS A 271 8.49 -14.26 -10.97
N LEU A 272 8.29 -14.80 -12.16
CA LEU A 272 6.99 -14.99 -12.81
C LEU A 272 6.70 -16.47 -13.02
N ASN A 273 5.70 -16.98 -12.31
CA ASN A 273 5.16 -18.33 -12.49
C ASN A 273 3.88 -18.32 -13.33
N GLY A 274 3.15 -17.20 -13.40
CA GLY A 274 1.91 -17.02 -14.14
C GLY A 274 2.05 -16.15 -15.39
N PRO A 275 1.02 -16.13 -16.26
CA PRO A 275 0.99 -15.27 -17.44
C PRO A 275 1.11 -13.79 -17.06
N THR A 276 1.70 -12.99 -17.96
CA THR A 276 2.03 -11.60 -17.59
C THR A 276 1.77 -10.64 -18.74
N ASN A 277 1.18 -9.48 -18.41
CA ASN A 277 1.00 -8.36 -19.31
C ASN A 277 1.55 -7.08 -18.66
N LEU A 278 2.67 -6.58 -19.17
CA LEU A 278 3.38 -5.42 -18.63
C LEU A 278 3.39 -4.29 -19.64
N GLN A 279 3.02 -3.09 -19.21
CA GLN A 279 2.97 -1.92 -20.07
C GLN A 279 3.56 -0.70 -19.38
N THR A 280 4.48 -0.02 -20.02
CA THR A 280 4.99 1.28 -19.57
C THR A 280 5.10 2.28 -20.72
N GLY A 281 4.85 3.56 -20.42
CA GLY A 281 5.09 4.63 -21.39
C GLY A 281 6.59 4.90 -21.56
N ASN A 282 7.27 5.33 -20.51
CA ASN A 282 8.65 5.83 -20.61
C ASN A 282 9.68 5.01 -19.80
N GLY A 283 9.31 3.90 -19.22
CA GLY A 283 10.19 3.12 -18.36
C GLY A 283 10.74 1.87 -19.02
N SER A 284 11.78 1.31 -18.41
CA SER A 284 12.30 0.01 -18.80
C SER A 284 11.57 -1.12 -18.05
N ILE A 285 11.50 -2.28 -18.69
CA ILE A 285 10.92 -3.50 -18.12
C ILE A 285 12.05 -4.50 -17.86
N TYR A 286 12.13 -4.98 -16.62
CA TYR A 286 13.11 -5.96 -16.17
C TYR A 286 12.44 -7.22 -15.64
N LEU A 287 12.72 -8.37 -16.26
CA LEU A 287 12.20 -9.67 -15.90
C LEU A 287 13.37 -10.60 -15.57
N THR A 288 13.51 -11.01 -14.30
CA THR A 288 14.71 -11.76 -13.90
C THR A 288 14.54 -13.27 -14.02
N ARG A 289 13.36 -13.79 -13.71
CA ARG A 289 13.05 -15.22 -13.87
C ARG A 289 11.67 -15.38 -14.45
N VAL A 290 11.63 -15.84 -15.68
CA VAL A 290 10.40 -16.06 -16.43
C VAL A 290 10.17 -17.55 -16.62
N ASP A 291 9.12 -18.06 -16.00
CA ASP A 291 8.71 -19.46 -16.08
C ASP A 291 7.35 -19.60 -16.83
N SER A 292 6.79 -18.52 -17.42
CA SER A 292 5.45 -18.50 -18.06
C SER A 292 5.41 -17.53 -19.25
N SER A 293 4.23 -17.40 -19.87
CA SER A 293 3.99 -16.46 -20.99
C SER A 293 4.18 -15.01 -20.57
N VAL A 294 4.86 -14.24 -21.42
CA VAL A 294 5.07 -12.82 -21.20
C VAL A 294 4.59 -12.01 -22.38
N LYS A 295 3.85 -10.95 -22.09
CA LYS A 295 3.61 -9.84 -23.00
C LYS A 295 4.11 -8.57 -22.33
N ALA A 296 5.16 -7.96 -22.91
CA ALA A 296 5.73 -6.73 -22.38
C ALA A 296 5.84 -5.67 -23.49
N TRP A 297 5.36 -4.48 -23.19
CA TRP A 297 5.38 -3.35 -24.11
C TRP A 297 5.88 -2.08 -23.42
N THR A 298 6.77 -1.35 -24.09
CA THR A 298 7.21 -0.03 -23.67
C THR A 298 7.25 0.94 -24.86
N GLU A 299 6.87 2.19 -24.64
CA GLU A 299 7.00 3.22 -25.69
C GLU A 299 8.45 3.73 -25.76
N ALA A 300 9.03 4.14 -24.61
CA ALA A 300 10.40 4.61 -24.53
C ALA A 300 11.13 3.95 -23.37
N GLY A 301 11.92 2.95 -23.66
CA GLY A 301 12.71 2.21 -22.67
C GLY A 301 13.07 0.81 -23.14
N GLY A 302 14.05 0.22 -22.49
CA GLY A 302 14.50 -1.14 -22.84
C GLY A 302 13.68 -2.23 -22.16
N ILE A 303 13.70 -3.43 -22.76
CA ILE A 303 13.16 -4.63 -22.14
C ILE A 303 14.32 -5.61 -21.94
N THR A 304 14.50 -6.06 -20.71
CA THR A 304 15.48 -7.09 -20.38
C THR A 304 14.77 -8.28 -19.75
N ALA A 305 14.93 -9.46 -20.32
CA ALA A 305 14.29 -10.68 -19.84
C ALA A 305 15.30 -11.83 -19.70
N TRP A 306 15.24 -12.52 -18.55
CA TRP A 306 15.98 -13.77 -18.32
C TRP A 306 15.00 -14.94 -18.33
N ILE A 307 15.08 -15.77 -19.35
CA ILE A 307 14.28 -16.96 -19.52
C ILE A 307 15.02 -18.15 -18.93
N VAL A 308 14.47 -18.81 -17.93
CA VAL A 308 15.19 -19.82 -17.13
C VAL A 308 14.81 -21.25 -17.51
N ARG A 309 13.58 -21.49 -17.96
CA ARG A 309 13.10 -22.82 -18.33
C ARG A 309 12.39 -22.80 -19.66
N PRO A 310 12.38 -23.93 -20.40
CA PRO A 310 11.45 -24.08 -21.50
C PRO A 310 10.04 -23.99 -20.91
N VAL A 311 9.35 -22.92 -21.22
CA VAL A 311 7.95 -22.72 -20.86
C VAL A 311 7.12 -23.78 -21.62
N SER A 312 5.99 -24.19 -21.08
CA SER A 312 5.15 -25.24 -21.68
C SER A 312 4.84 -24.92 -23.15
N ALA A 313 4.69 -25.92 -24.02
CA ALA A 313 4.47 -25.82 -25.47
C ALA A 313 3.31 -24.90 -25.95
N ARG A 314 2.67 -24.14 -25.07
CA ARG A 314 1.60 -23.17 -25.34
C ARG A 314 1.92 -21.75 -24.86
N SER A 315 3.12 -21.50 -24.38
CA SER A 315 3.50 -20.20 -23.90
C SER A 315 4.01 -19.32 -25.06
N THR A 316 3.79 -18.03 -24.96
CA THR A 316 4.28 -17.03 -25.93
C THR A 316 5.07 -15.97 -25.19
N CYS A 317 6.16 -15.53 -25.78
CA CYS A 317 6.92 -14.40 -25.29
C CYS A 317 6.87 -13.28 -26.35
N ASP A 318 6.15 -12.20 -26.03
CA ASP A 318 5.97 -11.05 -26.91
C ASP A 318 6.57 -9.81 -26.25
N LEU A 319 7.76 -9.40 -26.68
CA LEU A 319 8.48 -8.25 -26.16
C LEU A 319 8.56 -7.16 -27.22
N GLN A 320 7.97 -6.01 -26.94
CA GLN A 320 7.88 -4.90 -27.89
C GLN A 320 8.35 -3.59 -27.26
N SER A 321 9.32 -2.94 -27.91
CA SER A 321 9.73 -1.58 -27.59
C SER A 321 9.57 -0.70 -28.83
N LYS A 322 9.05 0.52 -28.67
CA LYS A 322 9.06 1.49 -29.77
C LYS A 322 10.43 2.18 -29.87
N ASP A 323 10.96 2.62 -28.72
CA ASP A 323 12.27 3.30 -28.66
C ASP A 323 13.10 2.75 -27.49
N GLY A 324 13.89 1.72 -27.78
CA GLY A 324 14.78 1.10 -26.80
C GLY A 324 15.20 -0.33 -27.14
N ASP A 325 16.25 -0.77 -26.46
CA ASP A 325 16.86 -2.07 -26.68
C ASP A 325 16.04 -3.21 -26.08
N ILE A 326 16.01 -4.37 -26.73
CA ILE A 326 15.49 -5.61 -26.18
C ILE A 326 16.65 -6.58 -25.97
N VAL A 327 16.84 -7.02 -24.74
CA VAL A 327 17.88 -7.97 -24.35
C VAL A 327 17.24 -9.22 -23.75
N VAL A 328 17.46 -10.37 -24.38
CA VAL A 328 16.95 -11.64 -23.89
C VAL A 328 18.11 -12.57 -23.57
N TYR A 329 18.16 -13.02 -22.35
CA TYR A 329 19.05 -14.07 -21.89
C TYR A 329 18.29 -15.39 -21.88
N MET A 330 18.81 -16.42 -22.53
CA MET A 330 18.16 -17.74 -22.61
C MET A 330 19.17 -18.87 -22.56
N PRO A 331 18.80 -20.04 -22.03
CA PRO A 331 19.66 -21.22 -22.09
C PRO A 331 19.87 -21.68 -23.53
N PRO A 332 21.09 -22.04 -23.93
CA PRO A 332 21.36 -22.49 -25.31
C PRO A 332 20.65 -23.82 -25.67
N GLU A 333 20.31 -24.63 -24.67
CA GLU A 333 19.55 -25.87 -24.83
C GLU A 333 18.03 -25.67 -24.96
N MET A 334 17.55 -24.44 -24.88
CA MET A 334 16.12 -24.11 -24.96
C MET A 334 15.51 -24.47 -26.30
N GLN A 335 14.34 -25.10 -26.28
CA GLN A 335 13.49 -25.32 -27.48
C GLN A 335 12.62 -24.10 -27.70
N ALA A 336 12.90 -23.32 -28.74
CA ALA A 336 12.18 -22.09 -29.03
C ALA A 336 12.18 -21.77 -30.52
N THR A 337 11.15 -21.08 -30.97
CA THR A 337 11.11 -20.42 -32.29
C THR A 337 11.23 -18.93 -32.09
N ILE A 338 12.26 -18.32 -32.63
CA ILE A 338 12.55 -16.88 -32.48
C ILE A 338 12.14 -16.15 -33.75
N ASP A 339 11.40 -15.06 -33.60
CA ASP A 339 11.05 -14.06 -34.61
C ASP A 339 11.40 -12.68 -34.04
N ALA A 340 12.59 -12.19 -34.40
CA ALA A 340 13.09 -10.90 -33.93
C ALA A 340 13.17 -9.90 -35.08
N GLU A 341 12.64 -8.69 -34.90
CA GLU A 341 12.56 -7.65 -35.91
C GLU A 341 12.96 -6.27 -35.38
N ILE A 342 13.83 -5.57 -36.09
CA ILE A 342 14.13 -4.15 -35.93
C ILE A 342 13.62 -3.41 -37.16
N GLN A 343 12.72 -2.42 -36.99
CA GLN A 343 12.14 -1.69 -38.13
C GLN A 343 13.09 -0.64 -38.72
N LEU A 344 13.83 0.09 -37.87
CA LEU A 344 14.83 1.09 -38.31
C LEU A 344 16.26 0.55 -38.15
N GLY A 345 16.59 -0.48 -38.91
CA GLY A 345 17.83 -1.23 -38.79
C GLY A 345 19.13 -0.51 -39.17
N GLU A 346 19.07 0.65 -39.88
CA GLU A 346 20.29 1.33 -40.37
C GLU A 346 21.23 1.81 -39.26
N ARG A 347 20.69 2.11 -38.07
CA ARG A 347 21.46 2.60 -36.90
C ARG A 347 21.45 1.62 -35.74
N HIS A 348 20.79 0.49 -35.88
CA HIS A 348 20.57 -0.49 -34.82
C HIS A 348 21.05 -1.87 -35.25
N GLN A 349 21.45 -2.67 -34.26
CA GLN A 349 22.04 -3.98 -34.49
C GLN A 349 21.19 -5.09 -33.86
N LEU A 350 21.01 -6.15 -34.63
CA LEU A 350 20.51 -7.42 -34.15
C LEU A 350 21.70 -8.35 -33.90
N ILE A 351 22.01 -8.55 -32.62
CA ILE A 351 23.19 -9.32 -32.18
C ILE A 351 22.68 -10.64 -31.60
N VAL A 352 23.13 -11.72 -32.19
CA VAL A 352 22.78 -13.08 -31.74
C VAL A 352 24.06 -13.78 -31.30
N ASP A 353 24.02 -14.36 -30.10
CA ASP A 353 25.09 -15.20 -29.57
C ASP A 353 25.35 -16.37 -30.54
N PRO A 354 26.63 -16.68 -30.89
CA PRO A 354 26.96 -17.81 -31.78
C PRO A 354 26.44 -19.18 -31.31
N ALA A 355 26.17 -19.34 -30.01
CA ALA A 355 25.55 -20.55 -29.44
C ALA A 355 24.07 -20.71 -29.81
N LEU A 356 23.44 -19.66 -30.39
CA LEU A 356 22.03 -19.64 -30.80
C LEU A 356 21.98 -19.60 -32.35
N PRO A 357 21.90 -20.74 -33.03
CA PRO A 357 21.97 -20.78 -34.52
C PRO A 357 20.70 -20.16 -35.12
N MET A 358 20.84 -18.96 -35.68
CA MET A 358 19.75 -18.22 -36.30
C MET A 358 20.19 -17.59 -37.63
N LYS A 359 19.22 -17.38 -38.54
CA LYS A 359 19.44 -16.68 -39.79
C LYS A 359 19.07 -15.21 -39.63
N VAL A 360 20.07 -14.34 -39.84
CA VAL A 360 19.85 -12.89 -39.90
C VAL A 360 19.64 -12.48 -41.36
N SER A 361 18.63 -11.70 -41.65
CA SER A 361 18.27 -11.18 -42.96
C SER A 361 18.02 -9.68 -42.92
N TYR A 362 18.27 -9.02 -44.04
CA TYR A 362 18.04 -7.57 -44.19
C TYR A 362 16.99 -7.38 -45.28
N GLY A 363 15.93 -6.63 -44.95
CA GLY A 363 14.89 -6.25 -45.91
C GLY A 363 15.37 -5.21 -46.91
N GLU A 364 14.61 -5.03 -47.99
CA GLU A 364 14.85 -3.92 -48.94
C GLU A 364 14.55 -2.59 -48.25
N PRO A 365 15.37 -1.55 -48.40
CA PRO A 365 15.12 -0.24 -47.84
C PRO A 365 13.81 0.37 -48.39
N VAL A 366 12.90 0.73 -47.54
CA VAL A 366 11.64 1.42 -47.90
C VAL A 366 11.65 2.79 -47.21
N ASN A 367 11.58 3.86 -48.00
CA ASN A 367 11.63 5.26 -47.49
C ASN A 367 12.84 5.57 -46.60
N GLY A 368 14.02 4.96 -46.92
CA GLY A 368 15.23 5.14 -46.14
C GLY A 368 15.26 4.32 -44.82
N ALA A 369 14.32 3.44 -44.56
CA ALA A 369 14.32 2.53 -43.44
C ALA A 369 14.53 1.09 -43.89
N GLN A 370 15.54 0.42 -43.32
CA GLN A 370 15.84 -0.99 -43.59
C GLN A 370 15.46 -1.84 -42.38
N THR A 371 14.63 -2.85 -42.60
CA THR A 371 14.25 -3.82 -41.57
C THR A 371 15.35 -4.88 -41.41
N VAL A 372 15.68 -5.22 -40.16
CA VAL A 372 16.57 -6.35 -39.84
C VAL A 372 15.78 -7.41 -39.11
N ARG A 373 15.89 -8.67 -39.56
CA ARG A 373 15.18 -9.81 -38.96
C ARG A 373 16.14 -10.93 -38.61
N ALA A 374 15.88 -11.59 -37.50
CA ALA A 374 16.47 -12.88 -37.17
C ALA A 374 15.38 -13.91 -36.92
N GLU A 375 15.43 -15.00 -37.67
CA GLU A 375 14.47 -16.10 -37.55
C GLU A 375 15.24 -17.39 -37.33
N GLY A 376 14.72 -18.26 -36.47
CA GLY A 376 15.33 -19.57 -36.26
C GLY A 376 14.53 -20.43 -35.27
N ALA A 377 14.65 -21.73 -35.47
CA ALA A 377 14.15 -22.73 -34.57
C ALA A 377 15.31 -23.31 -33.75
N LEU A 378 15.39 -22.99 -32.49
CA LEU A 378 16.41 -23.48 -31.57
C LEU A 378 16.02 -24.88 -31.08
N ASN A 379 16.96 -25.84 -31.18
CA ASN A 379 16.80 -27.23 -30.71
C ASN A 379 15.49 -27.92 -31.16
N GLY A 380 15.11 -27.69 -32.44
CA GLY A 380 13.92 -28.29 -33.03
C GLY A 380 12.66 -27.43 -32.95
N GLY A 381 12.76 -26.19 -32.45
CA GLY A 381 11.66 -25.27 -32.30
C GLY A 381 10.83 -25.55 -31.05
N GLY A 382 9.83 -24.71 -30.81
CA GLY A 382 8.98 -24.78 -29.60
C GLY A 382 8.18 -23.50 -29.44
N GLU A 383 8.14 -22.98 -28.23
CA GLU A 383 7.52 -21.72 -27.90
C GLU A 383 7.98 -20.57 -28.81
N VAL A 384 7.04 -19.68 -29.17
CA VAL A 384 7.35 -18.58 -30.09
C VAL A 384 7.72 -17.32 -29.30
N PHE A 385 8.89 -16.75 -29.61
CA PHE A 385 9.38 -15.48 -29.09
C PHE A 385 9.26 -14.42 -30.18
N HIS A 386 8.35 -13.50 -30.01
CA HIS A 386 8.24 -12.29 -30.84
C HIS A 386 8.97 -11.14 -30.15
N LEU A 387 10.05 -10.68 -30.78
CA LEU A 387 10.87 -9.57 -30.27
C LEU A 387 10.85 -8.44 -31.30
N ARG A 388 10.25 -7.31 -30.97
CA ARG A 388 10.07 -6.20 -31.93
C ARG A 388 10.50 -4.88 -31.33
N THR A 389 11.38 -4.17 -32.04
CA THR A 389 11.68 -2.78 -31.74
C THR A 389 11.62 -1.93 -33.01
N VAL A 390 11.17 -0.69 -32.88
CA VAL A 390 11.21 0.27 -34.00
C VAL A 390 12.60 0.89 -34.06
N ALA A 391 13.05 1.48 -32.95
CA ALA A 391 14.36 2.14 -32.82
C ALA A 391 15.09 1.63 -31.58
N GLY A 392 15.91 0.61 -31.73
CA GLY A 392 16.69 -0.03 -30.67
C GLY A 392 17.41 -1.26 -31.16
N ASN A 393 18.32 -1.76 -30.36
CA ASN A 393 19.04 -3.00 -30.64
C ASN A 393 18.29 -4.20 -30.08
N ILE A 394 18.40 -5.35 -30.74
CA ILE A 394 17.99 -6.62 -30.17
C ILE A 394 19.22 -7.46 -29.89
N ARG A 395 19.33 -7.96 -28.66
CA ARG A 395 20.43 -8.85 -28.25
C ARG A 395 19.87 -10.15 -27.70
N LEU A 396 20.26 -11.25 -28.33
CA LEU A 396 19.98 -12.61 -27.88
C LEU A 396 21.28 -13.20 -27.33
N ILE A 397 21.29 -13.51 -26.06
CA ILE A 397 22.50 -13.91 -25.33
C ILE A 397 22.28 -15.30 -24.75
N ALA A 398 23.14 -16.23 -25.12
CA ALA A 398 23.18 -17.52 -24.45
C ALA A 398 23.68 -17.36 -23.00
N SER A 399 22.93 -17.85 -22.06
CA SER A 399 23.24 -17.66 -20.63
C SER A 399 23.05 -18.95 -19.85
N ASP A 400 24.04 -19.25 -19.01
CA ASP A 400 24.00 -20.38 -18.08
C ASP A 400 22.95 -20.14 -16.97
N SER A 401 22.12 -21.14 -16.73
CA SER A 401 21.09 -21.14 -15.68
C SER A 401 21.66 -20.85 -14.27
N ALA A 402 22.91 -21.22 -13.99
CA ALA A 402 23.54 -20.95 -12.70
C ALA A 402 23.82 -19.45 -12.48
N LYS A 403 24.29 -18.74 -13.51
CA LYS A 403 24.48 -17.28 -13.45
C LYS A 403 23.16 -16.55 -13.30
N GLN A 404 22.13 -17.00 -14.01
CA GLN A 404 20.78 -16.45 -13.88
C GLN A 404 20.24 -16.62 -12.47
N MET A 405 20.41 -17.78 -11.85
CA MET A 405 19.99 -18.05 -10.48
C MET A 405 20.74 -17.19 -9.45
N GLN A 406 22.01 -16.91 -9.67
CA GLN A 406 22.79 -16.03 -8.81
C GLN A 406 22.26 -14.58 -8.89
N MET A 407 21.97 -14.07 -10.09
CA MET A 407 21.38 -12.75 -10.27
C MET A 407 19.99 -12.64 -9.62
N TYR A 408 19.17 -13.69 -9.77
CA TYR A 408 17.88 -13.78 -9.10
C TYR A 408 18.00 -13.62 -7.57
N ARG A 409 18.90 -14.39 -6.94
CA ARG A 409 19.12 -14.29 -5.48
C ARG A 409 19.51 -12.89 -5.06
N GLN A 410 20.46 -12.26 -5.77
CA GLN A 410 20.90 -10.90 -5.45
C GLN A 410 19.77 -9.88 -5.57
N GLN A 411 18.88 -10.01 -6.56
CA GLN A 411 17.76 -9.08 -6.73
C GLN A 411 16.68 -9.29 -5.67
N MET A 412 16.42 -10.53 -5.26
CA MET A 412 15.50 -10.81 -4.15
C MET A 412 16.03 -10.23 -2.84
N GLU A 413 17.29 -10.45 -2.51
CA GLU A 413 17.93 -9.87 -1.33
C GLU A 413 17.88 -8.33 -1.32
N GLN A 414 18.09 -7.69 -2.47
CA GLN A 414 17.98 -6.23 -2.59
C GLN A 414 16.55 -5.75 -2.40
N LEU A 415 15.55 -6.47 -2.92
CA LEU A 415 14.15 -6.14 -2.75
C LEU A 415 13.73 -6.28 -1.27
N GLU A 416 14.09 -7.37 -0.64
CA GLU A 416 13.84 -7.60 0.79
C GLU A 416 14.50 -6.52 1.66
N GLN A 417 15.76 -6.17 1.42
CA GLN A 417 16.44 -5.10 2.13
C GLN A 417 15.77 -3.74 1.93
N LYS A 418 15.34 -3.44 0.70
CA LYS A 418 14.60 -2.21 0.39
C LYS A 418 13.27 -2.15 1.14
N LEU A 419 12.54 -3.27 1.20
CA LEU A 419 11.30 -3.38 1.95
C LEU A 419 11.53 -3.21 3.45
N GLN A 420 12.51 -3.91 4.03
CA GLN A 420 12.85 -3.79 5.45
C GLN A 420 13.25 -2.37 5.85
N MET A 421 14.12 -1.71 5.08
CA MET A 421 14.50 -0.32 5.36
C MET A 421 13.30 0.62 5.33
N GLN A 422 12.36 0.38 4.45
CA GLN A 422 11.17 1.19 4.31
C GLN A 422 10.17 0.94 5.45
N PHE A 423 10.03 -0.31 5.92
CA PHE A 423 9.24 -0.61 7.13
C PHE A 423 9.82 0.09 8.37
N MET A 424 11.15 0.05 8.56
CA MET A 424 11.81 0.73 9.70
C MET A 424 11.66 2.26 9.69
N GLN A 425 11.52 2.89 8.53
CA GLN A 425 11.27 4.34 8.43
C GLN A 425 9.85 4.73 8.84
N PHE A 426 8.88 3.83 8.69
CA PHE A 426 7.48 4.08 9.07
C PHE A 426 7.16 3.68 10.52
N ASP A 427 7.94 2.79 11.12
CA ASP A 427 7.80 2.37 12.52
C ASP A 427 8.37 3.41 13.53
N GLN A 428 8.94 4.51 13.03
CA GLN A 428 9.26 5.67 13.87
C GLN A 428 7.97 6.34 14.30
N PRO A 429 7.68 6.47 15.61
CA PRO A 429 6.51 7.16 16.09
C PRO A 429 6.52 8.58 15.51
N GLN A 430 5.67 8.84 14.54
CA GLN A 430 5.45 10.18 14.04
C GLN A 430 4.99 11.04 15.21
N PRO A 431 5.57 12.22 15.44
CA PRO A 431 5.09 13.11 16.47
C PRO A 431 3.60 13.34 16.22
N VAL A 432 2.77 13.07 17.23
CA VAL A 432 1.32 13.25 17.17
C VAL A 432 1.05 14.67 16.73
N GLU A 433 0.84 14.86 15.43
CA GLU A 433 0.51 16.16 14.87
C GLU A 433 -0.91 16.48 15.33
N ARG A 434 -1.01 17.43 16.23
CA ARG A 434 -2.26 17.78 16.90
C ARG A 434 -3.19 18.41 15.88
N ALA A 435 -4.25 17.69 15.53
CA ALA A 435 -5.26 18.16 14.58
C ALA A 435 -5.83 19.52 15.03
N ARG A 436 -5.58 20.58 14.29
CA ARG A 436 -6.18 21.91 14.47
C ARG A 436 -7.48 21.98 13.72
N GLN A 437 -8.51 22.54 14.32
CA GLN A 437 -9.68 22.96 13.56
C GLN A 437 -9.26 23.95 12.44
N PRO A 438 -9.74 23.79 11.21
CA PRO A 438 -9.54 24.79 10.18
C PRO A 438 -10.17 26.12 10.62
N LYS A 439 -9.44 27.22 10.42
CA LYS A 439 -9.89 28.59 10.72
C LYS A 439 -11.12 29.00 9.92
#